data_a5490d2bcc4b0f82813f72c82983c4e6
#
_entry.id   a5490d2bcc4b0f82813f72c82983c4e6
#
_cell.length_a   1.000
_cell.length_b   1.000
_cell.length_c   1.000
_cell.angle_alpha   90.00
_cell.angle_beta   90.00
_cell.angle_gamma   90.00
#
_symmetry.space_group_name_H-M   'P 1'
#
loop_
_entity.id
_entity.type
_entity.pdbx_description
1 polymer ?
#
loop_
_entity_poly.entity_id
_entity_poly.type
_entity_poly.pdbx_seq_one_letter_code
_entity_poly.pdbx_strand_id
1 'polypeptide(L)'
;MAKVTLQSIADRVGVSRMTVSNAFSRPDQLSAELRERILAAADELGYVGPDPSARALARGRTGSVGLLINGSLSEAFEDAVSAAFLAAVSDELAGRGMALTVMPSSATQSFVPARDVAVDGVLVYICDPTAPDIGWLERRKLPMVVVDHNLSEGTASVNVDDRGGARLAAEHVLDLGHRRIGIVTLETDPEMLNYPARERMLGWHDALDPAGIEPVVVTTPYHPSTAAFDSARALLDRPDRPTAVLCFSDAFAFATIRAAESLGLQVPADVSVVGFDDSTPAANSRPPLTTVRQNVAGKGRAAVATIAAVMDGAQPDPVMLPTELVVRESTAAPVR
;
A
#
# COMPACT_ATOMS: atom_id res chain seq x y z
N MET A 1 -37.58 -21.38 14.54
CA MET A 1 -38.41 -20.35 13.88
C MET A 1 -38.16 -20.43 12.37
N ALA A 2 -39.22 -20.37 11.55
CA ALA A 2 -39.07 -20.34 10.09
C ALA A 2 -38.32 -19.05 9.68
N LYS A 3 -37.37 -19.16 8.76
CA LYS A 3 -36.60 -18.04 8.24
C LYS A 3 -37.54 -17.07 7.52
N VAL A 4 -37.61 -15.82 7.93
CA VAL A 4 -38.40 -14.77 7.24
C VAL A 4 -37.82 -14.56 5.84
N THR A 5 -38.68 -14.49 4.84
CA THR A 5 -38.33 -14.39 3.43
C THR A 5 -38.99 -13.19 2.76
N LEU A 6 -38.58 -12.83 1.55
CA LEU A 6 -39.31 -11.83 0.73
C LEU A 6 -40.79 -12.19 0.53
N GLN A 7 -41.15 -13.49 0.51
CA GLN A 7 -42.54 -13.92 0.40
C GLN A 7 -43.32 -13.57 1.67
N SER A 8 -42.75 -13.78 2.84
CA SER A 8 -43.40 -13.43 4.11
C SER A 8 -43.79 -11.94 4.20
N ILE A 9 -42.92 -11.06 3.68
CA ILE A 9 -43.19 -9.62 3.61
C ILE A 9 -44.23 -9.32 2.53
N ALA A 10 -44.13 -9.95 1.37
CA ALA A 10 -45.09 -9.81 0.28
C ALA A 10 -46.53 -10.14 0.74
N ASP A 11 -46.69 -11.26 1.44
CA ASP A 11 -47.94 -11.70 2.01
C ASP A 11 -48.46 -10.71 3.08
N ARG A 12 -47.56 -10.15 3.93
CA ARG A 12 -47.88 -9.18 4.98
C ARG A 12 -48.35 -7.84 4.43
N VAL A 13 -47.75 -7.36 3.33
CA VAL A 13 -48.04 -6.04 2.73
C VAL A 13 -49.12 -6.11 1.65
N GLY A 14 -49.40 -7.31 1.10
CA GLY A 14 -50.33 -7.53 0.00
C GLY A 14 -49.75 -7.13 -1.37
N VAL A 15 -48.47 -7.39 -1.59
CA VAL A 15 -47.76 -7.08 -2.86
C VAL A 15 -47.04 -8.31 -3.41
N SER A 16 -46.50 -8.21 -4.63
CA SER A 16 -45.71 -9.30 -5.18
C SER A 16 -44.31 -9.40 -4.52
N ARG A 17 -43.74 -10.61 -4.49
CA ARG A 17 -42.35 -10.82 -4.06
C ARG A 17 -41.35 -9.93 -4.82
N MET A 18 -41.61 -9.68 -6.13
CA MET A 18 -40.80 -8.79 -6.95
C MET A 18 -40.88 -7.35 -6.45
N THR A 19 -42.05 -6.88 -6.09
CA THR A 19 -42.27 -5.53 -5.51
C THR A 19 -41.49 -5.37 -4.22
N VAL A 20 -41.52 -6.37 -3.32
CA VAL A 20 -40.68 -6.39 -2.12
C VAL A 20 -39.20 -6.38 -2.45
N SER A 21 -38.76 -7.18 -3.40
CA SER A 21 -37.36 -7.18 -3.85
C SER A 21 -36.91 -5.81 -4.38
N ASN A 22 -37.77 -5.14 -5.13
CA ASN A 22 -37.49 -3.81 -5.66
C ASN A 22 -37.38 -2.74 -4.56
N ALA A 23 -38.11 -2.87 -3.45
CA ALA A 23 -37.99 -1.95 -2.33
C ALA A 23 -36.57 -1.90 -1.74
N PHE A 24 -35.82 -3.02 -1.82
CA PHE A 24 -34.42 -3.12 -1.37
C PHE A 24 -33.40 -2.86 -2.47
N SER A 25 -33.73 -3.15 -3.75
CA SER A 25 -32.73 -3.15 -4.84
C SER A 25 -32.91 -2.03 -5.86
N ARG A 26 -34.13 -1.56 -6.08
CA ARG A 26 -34.50 -0.53 -7.06
C ARG A 26 -35.59 0.39 -6.49
N PRO A 27 -35.25 1.21 -5.50
CA PRO A 27 -36.22 2.08 -4.80
C PRO A 27 -36.91 3.09 -5.74
N ASP A 28 -36.24 3.46 -6.83
CA ASP A 28 -36.75 4.34 -7.88
C ASP A 28 -37.97 3.78 -8.64
N GLN A 29 -38.22 2.47 -8.58
CA GLN A 29 -39.35 1.81 -9.23
C GLN A 29 -40.61 1.74 -8.38
N LEU A 30 -40.58 2.32 -7.17
CA LEU A 30 -41.69 2.30 -6.23
C LEU A 30 -42.06 3.70 -5.75
N SER A 31 -43.34 3.90 -5.38
CA SER A 31 -43.68 5.10 -4.64
C SER A 31 -43.06 5.10 -3.25
N ALA A 32 -42.70 6.29 -2.74
CA ALA A 32 -42.08 6.43 -1.42
C ALA A 32 -42.92 5.78 -0.32
N GLU A 33 -44.24 5.98 -0.39
CA GLU A 33 -45.23 5.42 0.59
C GLU A 33 -45.21 3.87 0.58
N LEU A 34 -45.26 3.25 -0.60
CA LEU A 34 -45.23 1.79 -0.70
C LEU A 34 -43.89 1.22 -0.24
N ARG A 35 -42.78 1.89 -0.56
CA ARG A 35 -41.44 1.49 -0.09
C ARG A 35 -41.37 1.54 1.42
N GLU A 36 -41.86 2.61 2.05
CA GLU A 36 -41.84 2.76 3.49
C GLU A 36 -42.68 1.67 4.20
N ARG A 37 -43.89 1.36 3.69
CA ARG A 37 -44.70 0.25 4.18
C ARG A 37 -43.99 -1.11 4.09
N ILE A 38 -43.27 -1.38 3.00
CA ILE A 38 -42.53 -2.63 2.82
C ILE A 38 -41.34 -2.71 3.81
N LEU A 39 -40.60 -1.62 3.99
CA LEU A 39 -39.48 -1.57 4.92
C LEU A 39 -39.92 -1.69 6.38
N ALA A 40 -41.06 -1.04 6.77
CA ALA A 40 -41.64 -1.18 8.09
C ALA A 40 -42.08 -2.63 8.38
N ALA A 41 -42.74 -3.29 7.41
CA ALA A 41 -43.14 -4.69 7.55
C ALA A 41 -41.92 -5.63 7.63
N ALA A 42 -40.83 -5.31 6.92
CA ALA A 42 -39.59 -6.05 7.01
C ALA A 42 -38.95 -5.94 8.40
N ASP A 43 -38.91 -4.73 8.96
CA ASP A 43 -38.38 -4.47 10.30
C ASP A 43 -39.20 -5.19 11.38
N GLU A 44 -40.54 -5.09 11.33
CA GLU A 44 -41.45 -5.81 12.23
C GLU A 44 -41.24 -7.33 12.23
N LEU A 45 -40.91 -7.89 11.05
CA LEU A 45 -40.66 -9.33 10.89
C LEU A 45 -39.20 -9.72 11.17
N GLY A 46 -38.31 -8.76 11.47
CA GLY A 46 -36.88 -8.98 11.67
C GLY A 46 -36.14 -9.38 10.38
N TYR A 47 -36.61 -8.92 9.22
CA TYR A 47 -36.00 -9.18 7.95
C TYR A 47 -34.94 -8.11 7.58
N VAL A 48 -33.68 -8.47 7.62
CA VAL A 48 -32.56 -7.55 7.38
C VAL A 48 -32.24 -7.26 5.89
N GLY A 49 -33.04 -7.81 4.97
CA GLY A 49 -32.84 -7.64 3.53
C GLY A 49 -32.53 -8.94 2.78
N PRO A 50 -32.44 -8.89 1.45
CA PRO A 50 -32.07 -10.04 0.61
C PRO A 50 -30.66 -10.52 0.94
N ASP A 51 -30.46 -11.84 0.85
CA ASP A 51 -29.14 -12.46 1.03
C ASP A 51 -28.08 -11.76 0.16
N PRO A 52 -26.97 -11.30 0.73
CA PRO A 52 -25.93 -10.57 -0.01
C PRO A 52 -25.35 -11.38 -1.19
N SER A 53 -25.16 -12.68 -1.02
CA SER A 53 -24.61 -13.57 -2.06
C SER A 53 -25.60 -13.75 -3.23
N ALA A 54 -26.89 -13.94 -2.91
CA ALA A 54 -27.93 -14.01 -3.92
C ALA A 54 -28.09 -12.67 -4.67
N ARG A 55 -27.93 -11.56 -3.97
CA ARG A 55 -27.97 -10.22 -4.57
C ARG A 55 -26.77 -9.97 -5.48
N ALA A 56 -25.57 -10.36 -5.06
CA ALA A 56 -24.35 -10.27 -5.86
C ALA A 56 -24.48 -11.09 -7.14
N LEU A 57 -24.98 -12.33 -7.05
CA LEU A 57 -25.23 -13.20 -8.21
C LEU A 57 -26.25 -12.57 -9.18
N ALA A 58 -27.35 -12.02 -8.66
CA ALA A 58 -28.39 -11.39 -9.48
C ALA A 58 -27.93 -10.10 -10.17
N ARG A 59 -26.98 -9.36 -9.57
CA ARG A 59 -26.42 -8.13 -10.11
C ARG A 59 -25.17 -8.33 -10.95
N GLY A 60 -24.53 -9.51 -10.88
CA GLY A 60 -23.25 -9.79 -11.48
C GLY A 60 -22.08 -9.00 -10.87
N ARG A 61 -22.29 -8.40 -9.68
CA ARG A 61 -21.28 -7.61 -8.94
C ARG A 61 -21.41 -7.86 -7.44
N THR A 62 -20.25 -8.00 -6.78
CA THR A 62 -20.16 -8.23 -5.33
C THR A 62 -20.26 -6.94 -4.53
N GLY A 63 -19.85 -5.80 -5.10
CA GLY A 63 -19.66 -4.54 -4.43
C GLY A 63 -18.37 -4.50 -3.59
N SER A 64 -17.38 -5.34 -3.91
CA SER A 64 -16.12 -5.42 -3.18
C SER A 64 -14.93 -5.35 -4.13
N VAL A 65 -13.90 -4.62 -3.73
CA VAL A 65 -12.57 -4.62 -4.37
C VAL A 65 -11.61 -5.42 -3.50
N GLY A 66 -10.89 -6.34 -4.12
CA GLY A 66 -9.81 -7.09 -3.49
C GLY A 66 -8.54 -6.23 -3.38
N LEU A 67 -7.79 -6.41 -2.32
CA LEU A 67 -6.42 -5.94 -2.20
C LEU A 67 -5.53 -7.15 -1.93
N LEU A 68 -4.76 -7.56 -2.93
CA LEU A 68 -3.78 -8.63 -2.81
C LEU A 68 -2.48 -8.04 -2.27
N ILE A 69 -2.02 -8.57 -1.12
CA ILE A 69 -0.80 -8.13 -0.45
C ILE A 69 0.20 -9.29 -0.41
N ASN A 70 1.46 -9.00 -0.69
CA ASN A 70 2.55 -9.96 -0.51
C ASN A 70 2.85 -10.19 0.98
N GLY A 71 3.18 -11.43 1.35
CA GLY A 71 3.51 -11.78 2.74
C GLY A 71 2.29 -11.89 3.65
N SER A 72 2.50 -11.65 4.94
CA SER A 72 1.46 -11.77 5.97
C SER A 72 0.72 -10.44 6.18
N LEU A 73 -0.57 -10.54 6.51
CA LEU A 73 -1.34 -9.34 6.90
C LEU A 73 -0.81 -8.69 8.17
N SER A 74 -0.23 -9.47 9.09
CA SER A 74 0.41 -8.93 10.30
C SER A 74 1.50 -7.94 9.94
N GLU A 75 2.40 -8.31 9.04
CA GLU A 75 3.49 -7.46 8.56
C GLU A 75 2.97 -6.20 7.89
N ALA A 76 1.94 -6.33 7.04
CA ALA A 76 1.34 -5.17 6.37
C ALA A 76 0.67 -4.18 7.34
N PHE A 77 0.14 -4.64 8.47
CA PHE A 77 -0.43 -3.76 9.50
C PHE A 77 0.63 -3.16 10.43
N GLU A 78 1.79 -3.78 10.58
CA GLU A 78 2.92 -3.25 11.34
C GLU A 78 3.70 -2.18 10.54
N ASP A 79 3.68 -2.27 9.21
CA ASP A 79 4.28 -1.26 8.34
C ASP A 79 3.39 0.00 8.22
N ALA A 80 3.92 1.14 8.63
CA ALA A 80 3.19 2.40 8.68
C ALA A 80 2.66 2.86 7.31
N VAL A 81 3.42 2.60 6.23
CA VAL A 81 3.04 2.97 4.86
C VAL A 81 1.90 2.10 4.36
N SER A 82 2.03 0.78 4.55
CA SER A 82 0.99 -0.18 4.16
C SER A 82 -0.30 0.04 4.93
N ALA A 83 -0.21 0.29 6.25
CA ALA A 83 -1.38 0.59 7.09
C ALA A 83 -2.09 1.88 6.64
N ALA A 84 -1.33 2.94 6.35
CA ALA A 84 -1.88 4.20 5.84
C ALA A 84 -2.50 4.05 4.43
N PHE A 85 -1.89 3.23 3.57
CA PHE A 85 -2.43 2.91 2.25
C PHE A 85 -3.75 2.14 2.35
N LEU A 86 -3.80 1.10 3.19
CA LEU A 86 -5.02 0.34 3.48
C LEU A 86 -6.16 1.24 3.98
N ALA A 87 -5.87 2.15 4.90
CA ALA A 87 -6.84 3.11 5.41
C ALA A 87 -7.37 4.01 4.28
N ALA A 88 -6.49 4.60 3.48
CA ALA A 88 -6.88 5.48 2.38
C ALA A 88 -7.72 4.77 1.30
N VAL A 89 -7.37 3.52 0.96
CA VAL A 89 -8.15 2.69 0.03
C VAL A 89 -9.53 2.37 0.61
N SER A 90 -9.59 1.97 1.89
CA SER A 90 -10.84 1.66 2.58
C SER A 90 -11.80 2.84 2.61
N ASP A 91 -11.31 4.02 2.99
CA ASP A 91 -12.11 5.25 3.07
C ASP A 91 -12.66 5.66 1.69
N GLU A 92 -11.83 5.60 0.66
CA GLU A 92 -12.24 5.96 -0.70
C GLU A 92 -13.25 4.97 -1.29
N LEU A 93 -13.08 3.66 -1.04
CA LEU A 93 -14.05 2.64 -1.44
C LEU A 93 -15.38 2.79 -0.70
N ALA A 94 -15.34 3.07 0.62
CA ALA A 94 -16.53 3.32 1.42
C ALA A 94 -17.33 4.51 0.89
N GLY A 95 -16.65 5.60 0.49
CA GLY A 95 -17.28 6.76 -0.16
C GLY A 95 -17.99 6.41 -1.48
N ARG A 96 -17.60 5.32 -2.14
CA ARG A 96 -18.23 4.79 -3.37
C ARG A 96 -19.25 3.68 -3.09
N GLY A 97 -19.53 3.37 -1.82
CA GLY A 97 -20.44 2.29 -1.41
C GLY A 97 -19.88 0.89 -1.72
N MET A 98 -18.56 0.72 -1.76
CA MET A 98 -17.85 -0.53 -1.98
C MET A 98 -17.11 -0.99 -0.74
N ALA A 99 -16.95 -2.29 -0.58
CA ALA A 99 -16.16 -2.89 0.50
C ALA A 99 -14.72 -3.18 0.04
N LEU A 100 -13.77 -3.15 0.98
CA LEU A 100 -12.41 -3.65 0.79
C LEU A 100 -12.31 -5.10 1.31
N THR A 101 -11.79 -5.99 0.48
CA THR A 101 -11.44 -7.37 0.87
C THR A 101 -9.94 -7.56 0.79
N VAL A 102 -9.28 -7.64 1.94
CA VAL A 102 -7.82 -7.85 1.99
C VAL A 102 -7.51 -9.32 1.84
N MET A 103 -6.62 -9.64 0.92
CA MET A 103 -6.23 -11.00 0.54
C MET A 103 -4.71 -11.14 0.69
N PRO A 104 -4.22 -11.96 1.62
CA PRO A 104 -2.79 -12.30 1.63
C PRO A 104 -2.46 -13.17 0.42
N SER A 105 -1.27 -12.99 -0.16
CA SER A 105 -0.70 -13.93 -1.10
C SER A 105 -0.51 -15.28 -0.39
N SER A 106 -1.13 -16.33 -0.87
CA SER A 106 -1.23 -17.59 -0.13
C SER A 106 -0.42 -18.70 -0.77
N ALA A 107 0.40 -19.35 0.06
CA ALA A 107 1.14 -20.55 -0.30
C ALA A 107 0.37 -21.87 -0.03
N THR A 108 -0.89 -21.85 0.44
CA THR A 108 -1.62 -23.08 0.74
C THR A 108 -2.39 -23.59 -0.49
N GLN A 109 -2.21 -24.86 -0.87
CA GLN A 109 -2.83 -25.45 -2.05
C GLN A 109 -4.36 -25.59 -1.97
N SER A 110 -4.94 -25.59 -0.77
CA SER A 110 -6.38 -25.82 -0.57
C SER A 110 -7.24 -24.58 -0.76
N PHE A 111 -6.76 -23.40 -0.36
CA PHE A 111 -7.45 -22.12 -0.49
C PHE A 111 -6.48 -21.06 -1.03
N VAL A 112 -6.82 -20.48 -2.18
CA VAL A 112 -6.06 -19.45 -2.86
C VAL A 112 -6.95 -18.21 -2.96
N PRO A 113 -6.74 -17.16 -2.15
CA PRO A 113 -7.61 -15.99 -2.15
C PRO A 113 -7.84 -15.39 -3.53
N ALA A 114 -6.79 -15.24 -4.33
CA ALA A 114 -6.87 -14.75 -5.70
C ALA A 114 -7.77 -15.60 -6.61
N ARG A 115 -7.93 -16.90 -6.33
CA ARG A 115 -8.81 -17.84 -7.05
C ARG A 115 -10.23 -17.87 -6.48
N ASP A 116 -10.34 -17.90 -5.14
CA ASP A 116 -11.55 -18.37 -4.44
C ASP A 116 -12.43 -17.22 -3.89
N VAL A 117 -11.87 -16.02 -3.69
CA VAL A 117 -12.62 -14.89 -3.15
C VAL A 117 -13.35 -14.13 -4.27
N ALA A 118 -14.63 -13.84 -4.03
CA ALA A 118 -15.45 -13.10 -4.97
C ALA A 118 -15.26 -11.59 -4.79
N VAL A 119 -14.69 -10.93 -5.80
CA VAL A 119 -14.46 -9.47 -5.88
C VAL A 119 -14.70 -8.99 -7.30
N ASP A 120 -14.98 -7.70 -7.47
CA ASP A 120 -15.28 -7.08 -8.77
C ASP A 120 -14.02 -6.58 -9.49
N GLY A 121 -12.95 -6.33 -8.75
CA GLY A 121 -11.63 -5.94 -9.24
C GLY A 121 -10.59 -6.10 -8.13
N VAL A 122 -9.30 -6.01 -8.47
CA VAL A 122 -8.20 -6.23 -7.53
C VAL A 122 -7.13 -5.17 -7.65
N LEU A 123 -6.76 -4.59 -6.52
CA LEU A 123 -5.51 -3.87 -6.34
C LEU A 123 -4.43 -4.87 -5.95
N VAL A 124 -3.32 -4.89 -6.67
CA VAL A 124 -2.16 -5.74 -6.39
C VAL A 124 -1.07 -4.84 -5.80
N TYR A 125 -0.77 -5.02 -4.51
CA TYR A 125 0.09 -4.12 -3.76
C TYR A 125 1.40 -4.81 -3.36
N ILE A 126 2.53 -4.27 -3.81
CA ILE A 126 3.89 -4.77 -3.53
C ILE A 126 3.97 -6.31 -3.65
N CYS A 127 3.52 -6.86 -4.77
CA CYS A 127 3.57 -8.29 -5.02
C CYS A 127 4.72 -8.65 -5.96
N ASP A 128 5.23 -9.85 -5.77
CA ASP A 128 6.11 -10.47 -6.75
C ASP A 128 5.34 -10.66 -8.08
N PRO A 129 5.81 -10.10 -9.20
CA PRO A 129 5.14 -10.22 -10.49
C PRO A 129 5.04 -11.67 -10.97
N THR A 130 5.87 -12.57 -10.46
CA THR A 130 5.87 -14.00 -10.79
C THR A 130 4.98 -14.82 -9.85
N ALA A 131 4.37 -14.17 -8.84
CA ALA A 131 3.52 -14.87 -7.87
C ALA A 131 2.38 -15.61 -8.57
N PRO A 132 2.11 -16.89 -8.21
CA PRO A 132 1.02 -17.67 -8.80
C PRO A 132 -0.35 -17.01 -8.69
N ASP A 133 -0.53 -16.15 -7.69
CA ASP A 133 -1.76 -15.39 -7.46
C ASP A 133 -2.10 -14.47 -8.65
N ILE A 134 -1.10 -13.81 -9.25
CA ILE A 134 -1.28 -12.96 -10.45
C ILE A 134 -1.87 -13.78 -11.60
N GLY A 135 -1.31 -14.95 -11.86
CA GLY A 135 -1.83 -15.85 -12.90
C GLY A 135 -3.27 -16.32 -12.65
N TRP A 136 -3.74 -16.39 -11.40
CA TRP A 136 -5.15 -16.65 -11.11
C TRP A 136 -6.04 -15.45 -11.41
N LEU A 137 -5.61 -14.23 -11.08
CA LEU A 137 -6.34 -13.00 -11.39
C LEU A 137 -6.50 -12.82 -12.89
N GLU A 138 -5.45 -13.06 -13.67
CA GLU A 138 -5.46 -13.01 -15.14
C GLU A 138 -6.44 -14.05 -15.75
N ARG A 139 -6.36 -15.31 -15.30
CA ARG A 139 -7.29 -16.37 -15.75
C ARG A 139 -8.75 -16.05 -15.44
N ARG A 140 -9.02 -15.38 -14.32
CA ARG A 140 -10.37 -14.90 -13.96
C ARG A 140 -10.78 -13.67 -14.77
N LYS A 141 -9.85 -13.03 -15.50
CA LYS A 141 -10.07 -11.78 -16.25
C LYS A 141 -10.62 -10.68 -15.35
N LEU A 142 -10.13 -10.62 -14.10
CA LEU A 142 -10.54 -9.58 -13.18
C LEU A 142 -9.89 -8.24 -13.58
N PRO A 143 -10.63 -7.13 -13.51
CA PRO A 143 -10.06 -5.80 -13.50
C PRO A 143 -8.93 -5.72 -12.47
N MET A 144 -7.73 -5.28 -12.88
CA MET A 144 -6.54 -5.30 -12.04
C MET A 144 -5.78 -3.98 -12.18
N VAL A 145 -5.31 -3.45 -11.06
CA VAL A 145 -4.39 -2.31 -10.99
C VAL A 145 -3.25 -2.69 -10.07
N VAL A 146 -2.03 -2.48 -10.51
CA VAL A 146 -0.83 -2.70 -9.68
C VAL A 146 -0.43 -1.42 -8.98
N VAL A 147 0.05 -1.55 -7.75
CA VAL A 147 0.48 -0.43 -6.92
C VAL A 147 1.87 -0.73 -6.38
N ASP A 148 2.76 0.26 -6.48
CA ASP A 148 4.19 0.14 -6.16
C ASP A 148 4.85 -1.01 -6.93
N HIS A 149 4.44 -1.16 -8.19
CA HIS A 149 4.95 -2.18 -9.09
C HIS A 149 4.69 -1.83 -10.57
N ASN A 150 5.47 -2.46 -11.47
CA ASN A 150 5.18 -2.49 -12.89
C ASN A 150 5.11 -3.96 -13.34
N LEU A 151 3.93 -4.40 -13.77
CA LEU A 151 3.74 -5.65 -14.50
C LEU A 151 4.01 -5.42 -16.01
N SER A 152 3.40 -6.20 -16.87
CA SER A 152 3.53 -6.08 -18.32
C SER A 152 2.99 -4.75 -18.88
N GLU A 153 3.43 -4.35 -20.07
CA GLU A 153 2.84 -3.25 -20.82
C GLU A 153 1.31 -3.41 -20.94
N GLY A 154 0.59 -2.31 -20.70
CA GLY A 154 -0.87 -2.28 -20.74
C GLY A 154 -1.56 -2.57 -19.40
N THR A 155 -0.85 -2.94 -18.35
CA THR A 155 -1.43 -3.06 -17.01
C THR A 155 -1.50 -1.68 -16.35
N ALA A 156 -2.69 -1.28 -15.91
CA ALA A 156 -2.87 -0.03 -15.18
C ALA A 156 -2.09 -0.05 -13.87
N SER A 157 -1.35 1.02 -13.58
CA SER A 157 -0.47 1.09 -12.40
C SER A 157 -0.57 2.44 -11.69
N VAL A 158 -0.30 2.41 -10.38
CA VAL A 158 -0.21 3.61 -9.53
C VAL A 158 1.04 3.50 -8.69
N ASN A 159 2.02 4.37 -8.95
CA ASN A 159 3.32 4.38 -8.31
C ASN A 159 3.62 5.78 -7.76
N VAL A 160 4.64 5.88 -6.91
CA VAL A 160 5.29 7.14 -6.57
C VAL A 160 6.62 7.24 -7.30
N ASP A 161 7.14 8.46 -7.45
CA ASP A 161 8.47 8.69 -8.04
C ASP A 161 9.58 8.35 -7.03
N ASP A 162 9.74 7.04 -6.78
CA ASP A 162 10.76 6.51 -5.86
C ASP A 162 12.17 6.90 -6.30
N ARG A 163 12.43 6.85 -7.62
CA ARG A 163 13.75 7.18 -8.19
C ARG A 163 14.09 8.65 -8.03
N GLY A 164 13.15 9.54 -8.38
CA GLY A 164 13.34 10.98 -8.21
C GLY A 164 13.51 11.37 -6.75
N GLY A 165 12.68 10.81 -5.86
CA GLY A 165 12.78 11.04 -4.41
C GLY A 165 14.10 10.58 -3.82
N ALA A 166 14.57 9.38 -4.17
CA ALA A 166 15.86 8.86 -3.72
C ALA A 166 17.03 9.70 -4.25
N ARG A 167 16.96 10.17 -5.49
CA ARG A 167 17.93 11.09 -6.07
C ARG A 167 18.00 12.40 -5.27
N LEU A 168 16.86 13.00 -4.93
CA LEU A 168 16.82 14.21 -4.10
C LEU A 168 17.48 14.01 -2.73
N ALA A 169 17.28 12.85 -2.09
CA ALA A 169 17.92 12.51 -0.82
C ALA A 169 19.45 12.40 -0.96
N ALA A 170 19.93 11.80 -2.03
CA ALA A 170 21.37 11.69 -2.30
C ALA A 170 22.01 13.05 -2.66
N GLU A 171 21.35 13.86 -3.50
CA GLU A 171 21.79 15.22 -3.83
C GLU A 171 21.91 16.06 -2.55
N HIS A 172 20.95 15.99 -1.63
CA HIS A 172 20.98 16.71 -0.36
C HIS A 172 22.22 16.40 0.48
N VAL A 173 22.59 15.12 0.64
CA VAL A 173 23.79 14.79 1.43
C VAL A 173 25.09 15.16 0.69
N LEU A 174 25.09 15.13 -0.65
CA LEU A 174 26.20 15.63 -1.45
C LEU A 174 26.40 17.14 -1.30
N ASP A 175 25.30 17.91 -1.31
CA ASP A 175 25.30 19.37 -1.15
C ASP A 175 25.78 19.80 0.25
N LEU A 176 25.51 18.99 1.28
CA LEU A 176 26.08 19.16 2.61
C LEU A 176 27.58 18.88 2.70
N GLY A 177 28.16 18.28 1.65
CA GLY A 177 29.61 18.00 1.55
C GLY A 177 29.99 16.57 1.93
N HIS A 178 29.03 15.66 2.15
CA HIS A 178 29.34 14.25 2.42
C HIS A 178 29.97 13.57 1.19
N ARG A 179 30.98 12.71 1.45
CA ARG A 179 31.67 11.93 0.40
C ARG A 179 31.82 10.45 0.79
N ARG A 180 31.68 10.12 2.06
CA ARG A 180 31.57 8.73 2.53
C ARG A 180 30.11 8.46 2.87
N ILE A 181 29.44 7.72 2.00
CA ILE A 181 27.99 7.49 2.05
C ILE A 181 27.73 6.00 2.24
N GLY A 182 26.84 5.69 3.17
CA GLY A 182 26.29 4.36 3.36
C GLY A 182 24.85 4.27 2.86
N ILE A 183 24.44 3.09 2.47
CA ILE A 183 23.06 2.77 2.12
C ILE A 183 22.61 1.57 2.95
N VAL A 184 21.47 1.71 3.62
CA VAL A 184 20.78 0.61 4.31
C VAL A 184 19.48 0.34 3.58
N THR A 185 19.42 -0.80 2.89
CA THR A 185 18.30 -1.13 2.01
C THR A 185 17.83 -2.58 2.20
N LEU A 186 16.75 -2.93 1.51
CA LEU A 186 16.25 -4.29 1.50
C LEU A 186 17.23 -5.23 0.76
N GLU A 187 17.29 -6.46 1.25
CA GLU A 187 17.87 -7.56 0.50
C GLU A 187 17.01 -7.79 -0.75
N THR A 188 17.57 -7.49 -1.90
CA THR A 188 16.90 -7.69 -3.18
C THR A 188 17.54 -8.90 -3.86
N ASP A 189 16.79 -9.99 -3.96
CA ASP A 189 17.10 -11.00 -4.98
C ASP A 189 16.99 -10.31 -6.35
N PRO A 190 18.02 -10.39 -7.20
CA PRO A 190 17.95 -9.81 -8.56
C PRO A 190 16.73 -10.26 -9.37
N GLU A 191 16.16 -11.43 -9.05
CA GLU A 191 14.98 -11.99 -9.72
C GLU A 191 13.66 -11.62 -9.02
N MET A 192 13.68 -11.24 -7.73
CA MET A 192 12.52 -10.85 -6.92
C MET A 192 12.58 -9.38 -6.53
N LEU A 193 12.60 -8.50 -7.52
CA LEU A 193 12.81 -7.08 -7.32
C LEU A 193 11.58 -6.43 -6.67
N ASN A 194 11.70 -6.11 -5.39
CA ASN A 194 10.85 -5.09 -4.78
C ASN A 194 11.03 -3.79 -5.57
N TYR A 195 10.00 -3.40 -6.33
CA TYR A 195 10.05 -2.27 -7.26
C TYR A 195 10.51 -0.97 -6.58
N PRO A 196 9.94 -0.54 -5.42
CA PRO A 196 10.43 0.63 -4.71
C PRO A 196 11.92 0.54 -4.33
N ALA A 197 12.39 -0.61 -3.86
CA ALA A 197 13.80 -0.77 -3.47
C ALA A 197 14.74 -0.61 -4.67
N ARG A 198 14.37 -1.18 -5.82
CA ARG A 198 15.11 -1.02 -7.07
C ARG A 198 15.14 0.43 -7.53
N GLU A 199 13.99 1.09 -7.58
CA GLU A 199 13.91 2.47 -8.07
C GLU A 199 14.65 3.44 -7.12
N ARG A 200 14.54 3.26 -5.79
CA ARG A 200 15.31 4.05 -4.82
C ARG A 200 16.81 3.83 -4.99
N MET A 201 17.26 2.60 -5.18
CA MET A 201 18.67 2.30 -5.44
C MET A 201 19.18 3.00 -6.71
N LEU A 202 18.42 2.92 -7.81
CA LEU A 202 18.76 3.62 -9.05
C LEU A 202 18.81 5.14 -8.83
N GLY A 203 17.85 5.71 -8.08
CA GLY A 203 17.83 7.14 -7.78
C GLY A 203 19.02 7.60 -6.97
N TRP A 204 19.48 6.83 -6.00
CA TRP A 204 20.72 7.14 -5.26
C TRP A 204 21.93 7.11 -6.18
N HIS A 205 22.05 6.09 -7.04
CA HIS A 205 23.14 5.99 -8.00
C HIS A 205 23.11 7.12 -9.04
N ASP A 206 21.93 7.58 -9.48
CA ASP A 206 21.81 8.71 -10.40
C ASP A 206 22.50 9.99 -9.88
N ALA A 207 22.58 10.18 -8.54
CA ALA A 207 23.27 11.30 -7.94
C ALA A 207 24.72 10.99 -7.54
N LEU A 208 24.98 9.77 -7.03
CA LEU A 208 26.29 9.40 -6.48
C LEU A 208 27.33 9.09 -7.55
N ASP A 209 26.94 8.40 -8.63
CA ASP A 209 27.86 7.97 -9.70
C ASP A 209 28.51 9.16 -10.43
N PRO A 210 27.76 10.22 -10.82
CA PRO A 210 28.37 11.42 -11.41
C PRO A 210 29.30 12.16 -10.46
N ALA A 211 29.11 12.01 -9.14
CA ALA A 211 30.00 12.58 -8.12
C ALA A 211 31.25 11.71 -7.84
N GLY A 212 31.38 10.55 -8.51
CA GLY A 212 32.47 9.61 -8.32
C GLY A 212 32.45 8.92 -6.95
N ILE A 213 31.26 8.74 -6.35
CA ILE A 213 31.11 8.17 -5.02
C ILE A 213 30.51 6.77 -5.15
N GLU A 214 31.24 5.78 -4.66
CA GLU A 214 30.78 4.41 -4.48
C GLU A 214 30.28 4.24 -3.03
N PRO A 215 28.96 4.06 -2.80
CA PRO A 215 28.42 3.93 -1.46
C PRO A 215 28.71 2.55 -0.87
N VAL A 216 28.85 2.48 0.46
CA VAL A 216 28.87 1.18 1.15
C VAL A 216 27.43 0.72 1.36
N VAL A 217 27.02 -0.31 0.64
CA VAL A 217 25.65 -0.84 0.71
C VAL A 217 25.58 -2.00 1.69
N VAL A 218 24.64 -1.95 2.62
CA VAL A 218 24.24 -3.09 3.45
C VAL A 218 22.79 -3.41 3.22
N THR A 219 22.50 -4.67 3.11
CA THR A 219 21.14 -5.16 2.87
C THR A 219 20.59 -5.85 4.12
N THR A 220 19.29 -5.87 4.24
CA THR A 220 18.58 -6.50 5.35
C THR A 220 17.29 -7.13 4.83
N PRO A 221 16.84 -8.26 5.40
CA PRO A 221 15.52 -8.81 5.09
C PRO A 221 14.41 -7.78 5.31
N TYR A 222 13.31 -7.92 4.59
CA TYR A 222 12.16 -7.01 4.68
C TYR A 222 11.61 -6.89 6.12
N HIS A 223 11.72 -7.92 6.91
CA HIS A 223 11.38 -7.99 8.33
C HIS A 223 12.47 -8.76 9.09
N PRO A 224 12.84 -8.40 10.27
CA PRO A 224 12.31 -7.50 11.26
C PRO A 224 13.23 -6.28 11.53
N SER A 225 12.73 -5.29 12.27
CA SER A 225 13.45 -4.08 12.70
C SER A 225 14.81 -4.34 13.39
N THR A 226 15.03 -5.52 13.94
CA THR A 226 16.31 -5.96 14.52
C THR A 226 17.38 -6.16 13.44
N ALA A 227 17.03 -6.76 12.29
CA ALA A 227 17.99 -6.98 11.20
C ALA A 227 18.50 -5.65 10.61
N ALA A 228 17.61 -4.67 10.46
CA ALA A 228 18.02 -3.33 10.01
C ALA A 228 18.95 -2.64 11.02
N PHE A 229 18.70 -2.82 12.32
CA PHE A 229 19.59 -2.32 13.37
C PHE A 229 20.99 -2.97 13.30
N ASP A 230 21.06 -4.29 13.17
CA ASP A 230 22.32 -5.04 13.12
C ASP A 230 23.13 -4.69 11.87
N SER A 231 22.47 -4.58 10.71
CA SER A 231 23.11 -4.16 9.44
C SER A 231 23.62 -2.72 9.52
N ALA A 232 22.85 -1.80 10.05
CA ALA A 232 23.25 -0.41 10.24
C ALA A 232 24.39 -0.29 11.25
N ARG A 233 24.35 -1.07 12.34
CA ARG A 233 25.42 -1.10 13.33
C ARG A 233 26.73 -1.59 12.73
N ALA A 234 26.69 -2.68 11.95
CA ALA A 234 27.88 -3.20 11.26
C ALA A 234 28.44 -2.18 10.26
N LEU A 235 27.59 -1.42 9.57
CA LEU A 235 27.99 -0.32 8.68
C LEU A 235 28.69 0.82 9.43
N LEU A 236 28.20 1.17 10.63
CA LEU A 236 28.71 2.29 11.41
C LEU A 236 29.91 1.95 12.32
N ASP A 237 30.08 0.66 12.68
CA ASP A 237 31.18 0.16 13.51
C ASP A 237 32.44 -0.15 12.68
N ARG A 238 32.80 0.74 11.74
CA ARG A 238 33.94 0.61 10.83
C ARG A 238 34.89 1.78 11.01
N PRO A 239 36.22 1.59 10.84
CA PRO A 239 37.19 2.71 10.87
C PRO A 239 36.91 3.76 9.78
N ASP A 240 36.44 3.31 8.62
CA ASP A 240 36.10 4.10 7.43
C ASP A 240 34.59 4.38 7.33
N ARG A 241 33.88 4.40 8.45
CA ARG A 241 32.42 4.54 8.49
C ARG A 241 31.90 5.71 7.64
N PRO A 242 30.70 5.59 7.07
CA PRO A 242 30.06 6.67 6.34
C PRO A 242 29.77 7.85 7.27
N THR A 243 29.77 9.05 6.71
CA THR A 243 29.35 10.28 7.40
C THR A 243 27.90 10.62 7.12
N ALA A 244 27.27 9.97 6.12
CA ALA A 244 25.84 10.02 5.85
C ALA A 244 25.33 8.65 5.47
N VAL A 245 24.08 8.33 5.87
CA VAL A 245 23.40 7.08 5.54
C VAL A 245 22.06 7.40 4.91
N LEU A 246 21.85 6.83 3.72
CA LEU A 246 20.58 6.83 3.00
C LEU A 246 19.84 5.53 3.32
N CYS A 247 18.62 5.64 3.81
CA CYS A 247 17.85 4.50 4.29
C CYS A 247 16.66 4.22 3.36
N PHE A 248 16.36 2.93 3.14
CA PHE A 248 15.23 2.51 2.33
C PHE A 248 13.91 3.13 2.77
N SER A 249 13.68 3.21 4.10
CA SER A 249 12.47 3.80 4.68
C SER A 249 12.78 4.51 5.98
N ASP A 250 11.80 5.21 6.54
CA ASP A 250 11.90 5.82 7.87
C ASP A 250 12.12 4.77 8.96
N ALA A 251 11.54 3.58 8.85
CA ALA A 251 11.77 2.50 9.79
C ALA A 251 13.25 2.07 9.81
N PHE A 252 13.89 2.02 8.64
CA PHE A 252 15.33 1.74 8.51
C PHE A 252 16.18 2.91 9.04
N ALA A 253 15.72 4.14 8.83
CA ALA A 253 16.38 5.32 9.37
C ALA A 253 16.34 5.33 10.91
N PHE A 254 15.21 4.99 11.53
CA PHE A 254 15.13 4.88 12.99
C PHE A 254 16.02 3.76 13.54
N ALA A 255 16.09 2.62 12.84
CA ALA A 255 17.01 1.54 13.20
C ALA A 255 18.48 2.01 13.11
N THR A 256 18.81 2.79 12.07
CA THR A 256 20.15 3.38 11.87
C THR A 256 20.49 4.42 12.96
N ILE A 257 19.55 5.27 13.35
CA ILE A 257 19.76 6.23 14.46
C ILE A 257 20.04 5.48 15.76
N ARG A 258 19.24 4.46 16.08
CA ARG A 258 19.48 3.62 17.27
C ARG A 258 20.81 2.88 17.23
N ALA A 259 21.24 2.41 16.05
CA ALA A 259 22.53 1.79 15.85
C ALA A 259 23.67 2.77 16.12
N ALA A 260 23.58 4.01 15.62
CA ALA A 260 24.52 5.09 15.89
C ALA A 260 24.62 5.38 17.40
N GLU A 261 23.49 5.57 18.07
CA GLU A 261 23.42 5.80 19.52
C GLU A 261 24.08 4.65 20.31
N SER A 262 23.87 3.38 19.90
CA SER A 262 24.48 2.21 20.56
C SER A 262 26.02 2.18 20.46
N LEU A 263 26.57 2.88 19.48
CA LEU A 263 28.02 3.08 19.27
C LEU A 263 28.55 4.39 19.89
N GLY A 264 27.69 5.17 20.57
CA GLY A 264 28.04 6.48 21.11
C GLY A 264 28.13 7.58 20.07
N LEU A 265 27.64 7.35 18.86
CA LEU A 265 27.61 8.34 17.79
C LEU A 265 26.36 9.21 17.89
N GLN A 266 26.50 10.48 17.55
CA GLN A 266 25.41 11.46 17.56
C GLN A 266 24.92 11.74 16.13
N VAL A 267 23.59 11.73 15.96
CA VAL A 267 22.93 12.16 14.73
C VAL A 267 22.40 13.58 14.96
N PRO A 268 22.75 14.55 14.12
CA PRO A 268 23.53 14.45 12.88
C PRO A 268 25.06 14.69 13.06
N ALA A 269 25.57 14.97 14.28
CA ALA A 269 26.93 15.46 14.48
C ALA A 269 28.03 14.51 13.96
N ASP A 270 27.91 13.21 14.19
CA ASP A 270 28.88 12.20 13.74
C ASP A 270 28.43 11.48 12.46
N VAL A 271 27.14 11.38 12.23
CA VAL A 271 26.55 10.76 11.03
C VAL A 271 25.19 11.36 10.72
N SER A 272 24.99 11.78 9.48
CA SER A 272 23.71 12.22 8.94
C SER A 272 22.86 11.01 8.54
N VAL A 273 21.54 11.06 8.77
CA VAL A 273 20.62 9.97 8.39
C VAL A 273 19.44 10.55 7.61
N VAL A 274 19.15 9.95 6.47
CA VAL A 274 18.01 10.31 5.61
C VAL A 274 17.11 9.09 5.45
N GLY A 275 15.79 9.28 5.70
CA GLY A 275 14.76 8.29 5.52
C GLY A 275 14.01 8.41 4.19
N PHE A 276 12.94 7.64 4.08
CA PHE A 276 11.95 7.70 3.03
C PHE A 276 10.58 7.37 3.62
N ASP A 277 9.50 8.04 3.18
CA ASP A 277 8.07 7.90 3.46
C ASP A 277 7.45 9.14 4.11
N ASP A 278 8.17 9.89 4.94
CA ASP A 278 7.66 10.92 5.86
C ASP A 278 6.52 10.39 6.75
N SER A 279 6.78 9.25 7.36
CA SER A 279 5.87 8.59 8.29
C SER A 279 5.58 9.48 9.51
N THR A 280 4.43 9.27 10.16
CA THR A 280 4.03 10.09 11.33
C THR A 280 5.13 10.22 12.42
N PRO A 281 5.93 9.18 12.74
CA PRO A 281 7.04 9.33 13.68
C PRO A 281 8.18 10.22 13.20
N ALA A 282 8.38 10.43 11.89
CA ALA A 282 9.55 11.14 11.35
C ALA A 282 9.69 12.56 11.87
N ALA A 283 8.59 13.30 11.97
CA ALA A 283 8.59 14.66 12.51
C ALA A 283 8.78 14.73 14.04
N ASN A 284 8.50 13.64 14.76
CA ASN A 284 8.52 13.57 16.22
C ASN A 284 9.68 12.74 16.78
N SER A 285 10.54 12.19 15.91
CA SER A 285 11.76 11.48 16.32
C SER A 285 12.79 12.42 16.92
N ARG A 286 13.84 11.85 17.49
CA ARG A 286 14.98 12.61 18.05
C ARG A 286 16.28 12.06 17.47
N PRO A 287 16.92 12.89 16.62
CA PRO A 287 16.44 14.15 16.04
C PRO A 287 15.25 13.95 15.09
N PRO A 288 14.46 15.01 14.78
CA PRO A 288 13.47 14.99 13.72
C PRO A 288 14.10 14.57 12.39
N LEU A 289 13.49 13.57 11.72
CA LEU A 289 14.08 12.88 10.58
C LEU A 289 13.91 13.66 9.28
N THR A 290 15.02 13.94 8.61
CA THR A 290 15.05 14.32 7.18
C THR A 290 14.67 13.11 6.36
N THR A 291 13.67 13.24 5.51
CA THR A 291 13.08 12.10 4.78
C THR A 291 12.45 12.53 3.46
N VAL A 292 12.24 11.60 2.56
CA VAL A 292 11.47 11.82 1.34
C VAL A 292 10.00 11.54 1.60
N ARG A 293 9.15 12.54 1.39
CA ARG A 293 7.69 12.38 1.53
C ARG A 293 7.10 11.72 0.30
N GLN A 294 6.34 10.66 0.51
CA GLN A 294 5.39 10.13 -0.44
C GLN A 294 3.94 10.42 0.00
N ASN A 295 3.07 10.77 -0.95
CA ASN A 295 1.67 11.04 -0.63
C ASN A 295 0.86 9.72 -0.60
N VAL A 296 0.99 8.95 0.49
CA VAL A 296 0.33 7.64 0.66
C VAL A 296 -1.20 7.74 0.53
N ALA A 297 -1.81 8.78 1.13
CA ALA A 297 -3.25 8.99 1.00
C ALA A 297 -3.66 9.33 -0.44
N GLY A 298 -2.85 10.12 -1.16
CA GLY A 298 -3.02 10.38 -2.59
C GLY A 298 -2.90 9.11 -3.43
N LYS A 299 -1.94 8.24 -3.10
CA LYS A 299 -1.73 6.94 -3.74
C LYS A 299 -2.97 6.04 -3.57
N GLY A 300 -3.52 5.95 -2.37
CA GLY A 300 -4.76 5.19 -2.12
C GLY A 300 -5.95 5.69 -2.93
N ARG A 301 -6.17 7.03 -2.95
CA ARG A 301 -7.22 7.63 -3.78
C ARG A 301 -7.02 7.38 -5.28
N ALA A 302 -5.80 7.53 -5.78
CA ALA A 302 -5.48 7.25 -7.17
C ALA A 302 -5.71 5.77 -7.52
N ALA A 303 -5.29 4.85 -6.67
CA ALA A 303 -5.50 3.41 -6.86
C ALA A 303 -6.99 3.06 -6.97
N VAL A 304 -7.84 3.61 -6.09
CA VAL A 304 -9.30 3.39 -6.14
C VAL A 304 -9.94 4.05 -7.37
N ALA A 305 -9.50 5.24 -7.74
CA ALA A 305 -10.01 5.90 -8.95
C ALA A 305 -9.64 5.10 -10.20
N THR A 306 -8.40 4.61 -10.27
CA THR A 306 -7.90 3.82 -11.39
C THR A 306 -8.62 2.47 -11.50
N ILE A 307 -8.77 1.72 -10.39
CA ILE A 307 -9.49 0.43 -10.44
C ILE A 307 -10.97 0.61 -10.80
N ALA A 308 -11.62 1.67 -10.33
CA ALA A 308 -12.99 1.98 -10.72
C ALA A 308 -13.09 2.22 -12.24
N ALA A 309 -12.17 2.99 -12.84
CA ALA A 309 -12.12 3.21 -14.28
C ALA A 309 -11.90 1.90 -15.05
N VAL A 310 -10.98 1.04 -14.60
CA VAL A 310 -10.74 -0.28 -15.22
C VAL A 310 -11.97 -1.18 -15.12
N MET A 311 -12.67 -1.17 -13.98
CA MET A 311 -13.92 -1.92 -13.79
C MET A 311 -15.05 -1.44 -14.71
N ASP A 312 -15.03 -0.17 -15.13
CA ASP A 312 -15.96 0.40 -16.11
C ASP A 312 -15.48 0.24 -17.56
N GLY A 313 -14.38 -0.51 -17.77
CA GLY A 313 -13.85 -0.85 -19.09
C GLY A 313 -12.87 0.16 -19.70
N ALA A 314 -12.43 1.14 -18.92
CA ALA A 314 -11.38 2.07 -19.37
C ALA A 314 -9.99 1.43 -19.30
N GLN A 315 -9.05 2.01 -20.05
CA GLN A 315 -7.62 1.69 -19.99
C GLN A 315 -6.86 2.98 -19.60
N PRO A 316 -6.81 3.29 -18.30
CA PRO A 316 -6.15 4.51 -17.83
C PRO A 316 -4.62 4.40 -18.01
N ASP A 317 -3.99 5.54 -18.29
CA ASP A 317 -2.54 5.66 -18.31
C ASP A 317 -1.97 5.37 -16.90
N PRO A 318 -0.70 4.89 -16.81
CA PRO A 318 0.00 4.75 -15.55
C PRO A 318 0.04 6.05 -14.75
N VAL A 319 -0.29 5.98 -13.46
CA VAL A 319 -0.23 7.13 -12.55
C VAL A 319 1.10 7.13 -11.81
N MET A 320 1.84 8.24 -11.90
CA MET A 320 3.05 8.48 -11.15
C MET A 320 2.86 9.70 -10.24
N LEU A 321 2.90 9.50 -8.92
CA LEU A 321 2.76 10.59 -7.95
C LEU A 321 4.12 11.15 -7.58
N PRO A 322 4.27 12.49 -7.45
CA PRO A 322 5.53 13.10 -7.09
C PRO A 322 5.90 12.79 -5.63
N THR A 323 7.20 12.86 -5.37
CA THR A 323 7.79 12.84 -4.03
C THR A 323 8.53 14.15 -3.76
N GLU A 324 8.77 14.48 -2.50
CA GLU A 324 9.50 15.68 -2.09
C GLU A 324 10.43 15.38 -0.91
N LEU A 325 11.60 16.03 -0.88
CA LEU A 325 12.49 15.95 0.26
C LEU A 325 12.02 16.91 1.37
N VAL A 326 11.84 16.38 2.57
CA VAL A 326 11.51 17.14 3.79
C VAL A 326 12.73 17.20 4.68
N VAL A 327 13.44 18.32 4.63
CA VAL A 327 14.65 18.52 5.45
C VAL A 327 14.26 18.85 6.88
N ARG A 328 14.88 18.13 7.85
CA ARG A 328 14.73 18.32 9.29
C ARG A 328 16.11 18.33 9.97
N GLU A 329 16.23 17.74 11.16
CA GLU A 329 17.41 17.89 12.01
C GLU A 329 18.36 16.68 12.00
N SER A 330 18.05 15.62 11.25
CA SER A 330 18.89 14.41 11.20
C SER A 330 20.05 14.49 10.21
N THR A 331 20.26 15.64 9.57
CA THR A 331 21.34 15.87 8.59
C THR A 331 22.06 17.19 8.89
N ALA A 332 23.39 17.18 8.77
CA ALA A 332 24.26 18.35 8.88
C ALA A 332 25.52 18.15 8.02
N ALA A 333 26.31 19.20 7.80
CA ALA A 333 27.60 19.07 7.14
C ALA A 333 28.55 18.14 7.94
N PRO A 334 29.36 17.29 7.27
CA PRO A 334 30.26 16.39 7.97
C PRO A 334 31.32 17.16 8.76
N VAL A 335 31.63 16.68 9.96
CA VAL A 335 32.79 17.20 10.72
C VAL A 335 34.06 16.84 9.95
N ARG A 336 34.93 17.81 9.73
CA ARG A 336 36.20 17.70 8.98
C ARG A 336 37.22 16.86 9.72
#